data_d543df1ec0fee355ef0bf32b66e3852f
#
_entry.id   d543df1ec0fee355ef0bf32b66e3852f
#
_cell.length_a   1.000
_cell.length_b   1.000
_cell.length_c   1.000
_cell.angle_alpha   90.00
_cell.angle_beta   90.00
_cell.angle_gamma   90.00
#
_symmetry.space_group_name_H-M   'P 1'
#
loop_
_entity.id
_entity.type
_entity.pdbx_description
1 polymer ?
#
loop_
_entity_poly.entity_id
_entity_poly.type
_entity_poly.pdbx_seq_one_letter_code
_entity_poly.pdbx_strand_id
1 'polypeptide(L)'
;MNIIEKTYNWKGSLKNRTSTKRIILHHAESKSCTADDIHSWHLANGWAGIGYHFFVRKDGSIYRGRPEGVVGSHAKGSNSDSIGICFEGSYMTETMNQTQINAGRELVAYLKNKYGISKVQKHKDVCSTNCPGTNFPFNEIVNGTVAPK
;
A
#
# COMPACT_ATOMS: atom_id res chain seq x y z
N MET A 1 -7.39 1.29 14.98
CA MET A 1 -6.99 0.67 13.68
C MET A 1 -6.50 -0.73 13.94
N ASN A 2 -7.00 -1.68 13.19
CA ASN A 2 -6.61 -3.08 13.33
C ASN A 2 -5.89 -3.55 12.07
N ILE A 3 -4.64 -4.00 12.20
CA ILE A 3 -3.86 -4.56 11.11
C ILE A 3 -3.88 -6.07 11.24
N ILE A 4 -4.39 -6.75 10.21
CA ILE A 4 -4.49 -8.21 10.19
C ILE A 4 -3.12 -8.76 9.79
N GLU A 5 -2.48 -9.48 10.70
CA GLU A 5 -1.19 -10.10 10.46
C GLU A 5 -1.35 -11.35 9.61
N LYS A 6 -0.41 -11.55 8.69
CA LYS A 6 -0.40 -12.72 7.83
C LYS A 6 0.99 -13.33 7.77
N THR A 7 1.05 -14.64 7.59
CA THR A 7 2.28 -15.37 7.39
C THR A 7 2.40 -15.73 5.91
N TYR A 8 3.55 -15.42 5.31
CA TYR A 8 3.81 -15.70 3.90
C TYR A 8 5.06 -16.56 3.73
N ASN A 9 5.08 -17.36 2.66
CA ASN A 9 6.28 -18.09 2.24
C ASN A 9 7.13 -17.19 1.34
N TRP A 10 8.13 -16.53 1.91
CA TRP A 10 9.03 -15.65 1.17
C TRP A 10 10.05 -16.44 0.36
N LYS A 11 10.35 -15.96 -0.86
CA LYS A 11 11.41 -16.50 -1.69
C LYS A 11 12.68 -15.69 -1.43
N GLY A 12 13.66 -16.31 -0.74
CA GLY A 12 14.89 -15.62 -0.38
C GLY A 12 14.74 -14.72 0.84
N SER A 13 15.65 -13.78 0.98
CA SER A 13 15.75 -12.90 2.15
C SER A 13 15.11 -11.55 1.88
N LEU A 14 14.50 -10.96 2.92
CA LEU A 14 14.02 -9.58 2.90
C LEU A 14 15.12 -8.70 3.52
N LYS A 15 15.27 -7.49 2.97
CA LYS A 15 16.32 -6.55 3.40
C LYS A 15 15.72 -5.49 4.32
N ASN A 16 16.39 -5.19 5.43
CA ASN A 16 15.96 -4.13 6.35
C ASN A 16 16.00 -2.75 5.67
N ARG A 17 14.96 -1.95 5.90
CA ARG A 17 14.90 -0.56 5.46
C ARG A 17 15.53 0.33 6.53
N THR A 18 16.52 1.11 6.16
CA THR A 18 17.27 1.96 7.09
C THR A 18 16.76 3.40 7.15
N SER A 19 15.88 3.78 6.21
CA SER A 19 15.35 5.13 6.12
C SER A 19 13.91 5.08 5.65
N THR A 20 13.01 5.86 6.28
CA THR A 20 11.61 5.98 5.88
C THR A 20 11.30 7.44 5.67
N LYS A 21 11.15 7.87 4.42
CA LYS A 21 10.98 9.28 4.04
C LYS A 21 9.63 9.57 3.41
N ARG A 22 8.92 8.54 2.94
CA ARG A 22 7.68 8.72 2.18
C ARG A 22 6.81 7.47 2.17
N ILE A 23 5.55 7.71 1.85
CA ILE A 23 4.54 6.67 1.63
C ILE A 23 4.14 6.74 0.15
N ILE A 24 4.03 5.60 -0.50
CA ILE A 24 3.62 5.52 -1.90
C ILE A 24 2.34 4.69 -1.99
N LEU A 25 1.31 5.27 -2.59
CA LEU A 25 -0.01 4.65 -2.72
C LEU A 25 -0.17 3.98 -4.09
N HIS A 26 -0.76 2.78 -4.07
CA HIS A 26 -0.99 1.94 -5.24
C HIS A 26 -2.42 1.41 -5.26
N HIS A 27 -2.89 0.99 -6.45
CA HIS A 27 -4.06 0.12 -6.54
C HIS A 27 -3.61 -1.26 -7.03
N ALA A 28 -4.41 -2.29 -6.71
CA ALA A 28 -4.09 -3.66 -7.11
C ALA A 28 -4.26 -3.88 -8.62
N GLU A 29 -5.02 -3.02 -9.26
CA GLU A 29 -5.45 -3.18 -10.65
C GLU A 29 -6.24 -4.48 -10.83
N SER A 30 -6.97 -4.84 -9.80
CA SER A 30 -7.84 -6.01 -9.77
C SER A 30 -9.07 -5.64 -8.96
N LYS A 31 -10.25 -5.87 -9.53
CA LYS A 31 -11.53 -5.49 -8.92
C LYS A 31 -11.73 -6.16 -7.56
N SER A 32 -11.29 -7.40 -7.44
CA SER A 32 -11.38 -8.17 -6.20
C SER A 32 -10.18 -9.11 -6.09
N CYS A 33 -9.43 -9.01 -5.01
CA CYS A 33 -8.29 -9.88 -4.75
C CYS A 33 -7.96 -9.89 -3.26
N THR A 34 -7.19 -10.90 -2.86
CA THR A 34 -6.70 -11.04 -1.50
C THR A 34 -5.20 -10.71 -1.43
N ALA A 35 -4.68 -10.55 -0.22
CA ALA A 35 -3.24 -10.39 -0.01
C ALA A 35 -2.48 -11.63 -0.51
N ASP A 36 -3.04 -12.82 -0.34
CA ASP A 36 -2.42 -14.06 -0.83
C ASP A 36 -2.36 -14.10 -2.36
N ASP A 37 -3.38 -13.57 -3.05
CA ASP A 37 -3.36 -13.45 -4.50
C ASP A 37 -2.20 -12.57 -4.95
N ILE A 38 -2.04 -11.41 -4.33
CA ILE A 38 -0.95 -10.47 -4.64
C ILE A 38 0.40 -11.12 -4.37
N HIS A 39 0.53 -11.83 -3.26
CA HIS A 39 1.76 -12.55 -2.92
C HIS A 39 2.12 -13.55 -4.04
N SER A 40 1.15 -14.33 -4.51
CA SER A 40 1.35 -15.29 -5.60
C SER A 40 1.74 -14.59 -6.89
N TRP A 41 1.10 -13.48 -7.23
CA TRP A 41 1.44 -12.72 -8.45
C TRP A 41 2.87 -12.16 -8.39
N HIS A 42 3.29 -11.65 -7.25
CA HIS A 42 4.64 -11.12 -7.08
C HIS A 42 5.70 -12.23 -7.09
N LEU A 43 5.40 -13.39 -6.51
CA LEU A 43 6.28 -14.57 -6.65
C LEU A 43 6.44 -14.97 -8.11
N ALA A 44 5.35 -14.94 -8.90
CA ALA A 44 5.38 -15.25 -10.33
C ALA A 44 6.22 -14.26 -11.12
N ASN A 45 6.36 -13.01 -10.64
CA ASN A 45 7.23 -11.99 -11.23
C ASN A 45 8.71 -12.20 -10.87
N GLY A 46 9.03 -13.18 -10.02
CA GLY A 46 10.39 -13.44 -9.57
C GLY A 46 10.79 -12.65 -8.33
N TRP A 47 9.83 -11.96 -7.68
CA TRP A 47 10.08 -11.22 -6.44
C TRP A 47 9.98 -12.15 -5.23
N ALA A 48 10.41 -11.67 -4.07
CA ALA A 48 10.37 -12.45 -2.83
C ALA A 48 8.97 -12.77 -2.34
N GLY A 49 7.96 -12.11 -2.86
CA GLY A 49 6.56 -12.21 -2.49
C GLY A 49 5.91 -10.84 -2.55
N ILE A 50 4.75 -10.69 -1.90
CA ILE A 50 4.02 -9.42 -1.88
C ILE A 50 4.98 -8.25 -1.60
N GLY A 51 5.00 -7.27 -2.49
CA GLY A 51 5.94 -6.14 -2.43
C GLY A 51 5.46 -4.96 -1.62
N TYR A 52 4.17 -4.90 -1.29
CA TYR A 52 3.58 -3.84 -0.47
C TYR A 52 3.72 -4.16 1.01
N HIS A 53 3.77 -3.14 1.84
CA HIS A 53 3.79 -3.31 3.29
C HIS A 53 2.38 -3.46 3.88
N PHE A 54 1.39 -2.86 3.22
CA PHE A 54 -0.01 -2.91 3.64
C PHE A 54 -0.92 -3.09 2.43
N PHE A 55 -2.03 -3.77 2.67
CA PHE A 55 -3.07 -3.98 1.67
C PHE A 55 -4.43 -3.62 2.29
N VAL A 56 -5.11 -2.64 1.71
CA VAL A 56 -6.42 -2.15 2.20
C VAL A 56 -7.51 -2.69 1.27
N ARG A 57 -8.41 -3.49 1.82
CA ARG A 57 -9.52 -4.08 1.07
C ARG A 57 -10.74 -3.16 1.05
N LYS A 58 -11.67 -3.47 0.16
CA LYS A 58 -12.90 -2.69 -0.03
C LYS A 58 -13.82 -2.70 1.19
N ASP A 59 -13.73 -3.73 2.04
CA ASP A 59 -14.48 -3.81 3.30
C ASP A 59 -13.83 -3.01 4.44
N GLY A 60 -12.72 -2.34 4.16
CA GLY A 60 -11.98 -1.55 5.15
C GLY A 60 -10.96 -2.34 5.95
N SER A 61 -10.82 -3.64 5.72
CA SER A 61 -9.80 -4.43 6.40
C SER A 61 -8.41 -4.07 5.86
N ILE A 62 -7.44 -4.03 6.78
CA ILE A 62 -6.04 -3.71 6.47
C ILE A 62 -5.19 -4.94 6.80
N TYR A 63 -4.49 -5.43 5.79
CA TYR A 63 -3.62 -6.61 5.92
C TYR A 63 -2.16 -6.21 5.85
N ARG A 64 -1.34 -6.84 6.69
CA ARG A 64 0.11 -6.74 6.58
C ARG A 64 0.56 -7.49 5.33
N GLY A 65 1.44 -6.87 4.54
CA GLY A 65 2.19 -7.52 3.48
C GLY A 65 3.59 -7.83 3.98
N ARG A 66 4.60 -7.15 3.41
CA ARG A 66 5.96 -7.26 3.95
C ARG A 66 6.03 -6.70 5.36
N PRO A 67 6.92 -7.25 6.20
CA PRO A 67 7.17 -6.64 7.50
C PRO A 67 7.47 -5.15 7.33
N GLU A 68 6.95 -4.34 8.23
CA GLU A 68 6.96 -2.88 8.08
C GLU A 68 8.37 -2.28 7.94
N GLY A 69 9.36 -2.89 8.58
CA GLY A 69 10.74 -2.39 8.61
C GLY A 69 11.63 -2.87 7.47
N VAL A 70 11.10 -3.60 6.47
CA VAL A 70 11.92 -4.09 5.36
C VAL A 70 11.67 -3.28 4.09
N VAL A 71 12.62 -3.38 3.15
CA VAL A 71 12.49 -2.76 1.83
C VAL A 71 11.41 -3.50 1.04
N GLY A 72 10.50 -2.76 0.42
CA GLY A 72 9.45 -3.31 -0.41
C GLY A 72 9.89 -3.60 -1.84
N SER A 73 8.96 -4.09 -2.64
CA SER A 73 9.07 -4.26 -4.10
C SER A 73 7.80 -3.71 -4.72
N HIS A 74 7.65 -2.39 -4.72
CA HIS A 74 6.40 -1.77 -5.15
C HIS A 74 6.59 -0.53 -6.03
N ALA A 75 7.76 0.08 -6.03
CA ALA A 75 8.06 1.27 -6.84
C ALA A 75 9.55 1.27 -7.17
N LYS A 76 9.90 0.72 -8.33
CA LYS A 76 11.30 0.57 -8.77
C LYS A 76 12.06 1.89 -8.67
N GLY A 77 13.20 1.87 -7.99
CA GLY A 77 14.03 3.05 -7.75
C GLY A 77 13.60 3.87 -6.52
N SER A 78 12.46 3.55 -5.90
CA SER A 78 11.92 4.28 -4.75
C SER A 78 11.60 3.38 -3.56
N ASN A 79 12.01 2.10 -3.61
CA ASN A 79 11.69 1.13 -2.56
C ASN A 79 12.49 1.33 -1.27
N SER A 80 13.73 1.83 -1.38
CA SER A 80 14.66 1.84 -0.25
C SER A 80 14.27 2.79 0.89
N ASP A 81 13.44 3.80 0.62
CA ASP A 81 13.06 4.82 1.61
C ASP A 81 11.55 4.99 1.75
N SER A 82 10.76 4.04 1.29
CA SER A 82 9.31 4.18 1.24
C SER A 82 8.55 3.02 1.87
N ILE A 83 7.30 3.32 2.27
CA ILE A 83 6.30 2.32 2.63
C ILE A 83 5.27 2.29 1.51
N GLY A 84 4.97 1.10 1.00
CA GLY A 84 3.96 0.91 -0.04
C GLY A 84 2.63 0.43 0.53
N ILE A 85 1.56 1.13 0.17
CA ILE A 85 0.19 0.75 0.52
C ILE A 85 -0.57 0.48 -0.77
N CYS A 86 -1.13 -0.71 -0.89
CA CYS A 86 -1.95 -1.11 -2.03
C CYS A 86 -3.42 -1.16 -1.65
N PHE A 87 -4.28 -0.65 -2.52
CA PHE A 87 -5.74 -0.66 -2.33
C PHE A 87 -6.37 -1.66 -3.31
N GLU A 88 -7.18 -2.57 -2.79
CA GLU A 88 -7.97 -3.48 -3.60
C GLU A 88 -8.87 -2.68 -4.54
N GLY A 89 -8.83 -2.98 -5.84
CA GLY A 89 -9.65 -2.32 -6.84
C GLY A 89 -8.87 -1.93 -8.08
N SER A 90 -9.59 -1.50 -9.10
CA SER A 90 -9.05 -0.97 -10.34
C SER A 90 -9.57 0.45 -10.52
N TYR A 91 -8.82 1.42 -10.04
CA TYR A 91 -9.29 2.81 -9.95
C TYR A 91 -8.98 3.64 -11.20
N MET A 92 -8.72 2.98 -12.32
CA MET A 92 -8.89 3.57 -13.64
C MET A 92 -10.36 3.62 -14.04
N THR A 93 -11.18 2.70 -13.50
CA THR A 93 -12.59 2.53 -13.89
C THR A 93 -13.57 2.57 -12.72
N GLU A 94 -13.16 2.09 -11.54
CA GLU A 94 -14.04 2.04 -10.36
C GLU A 94 -13.96 3.34 -9.57
N THR A 95 -14.97 3.54 -8.71
CA THR A 95 -14.97 4.59 -7.68
C THR A 95 -14.80 3.92 -6.32
N MET A 96 -13.86 4.43 -5.51
CA MET A 96 -13.59 3.85 -4.19
C MET A 96 -14.72 4.17 -3.22
N ASN A 97 -15.18 3.14 -2.49
CA ASN A 97 -16.20 3.33 -1.47
C ASN A 97 -15.65 4.04 -0.23
N GLN A 98 -16.55 4.63 0.56
CA GLN A 98 -16.16 5.44 1.72
C GLN A 98 -15.47 4.61 2.81
N THR A 99 -15.86 3.35 2.99
CA THR A 99 -15.26 2.46 3.99
C THR A 99 -13.78 2.23 3.70
N GLN A 100 -13.42 2.02 2.45
CA GLN A 100 -12.02 1.86 2.03
C GLN A 100 -11.25 3.18 2.16
N ILE A 101 -11.85 4.30 1.78
CA ILE A 101 -11.26 5.63 1.95
C ILE A 101 -10.94 5.88 3.43
N ASN A 102 -11.88 5.61 4.32
CA ASN A 102 -11.69 5.81 5.76
C ASN A 102 -10.54 4.96 6.32
N ALA A 103 -10.47 3.70 5.89
CA ALA A 103 -9.37 2.81 6.30
C ALA A 103 -8.01 3.36 5.80
N GLY A 104 -7.96 3.81 4.57
CA GLY A 104 -6.75 4.41 4.00
C GLY A 104 -6.31 5.67 4.73
N ARG A 105 -7.24 6.57 5.06
CA ARG A 105 -6.97 7.77 5.86
C ARG A 105 -6.32 7.42 7.19
N GLU A 106 -6.92 6.48 7.89
CA GLU A 106 -6.45 6.09 9.23
C GLU A 106 -5.04 5.50 9.15
N LEU A 107 -4.78 4.64 8.16
CA LEU A 107 -3.48 4.04 7.97
C LEU A 107 -2.41 5.07 7.60
N VAL A 108 -2.70 5.95 6.65
CA VAL A 108 -1.78 7.02 6.23
C VAL A 108 -1.46 7.95 7.40
N ALA A 109 -2.48 8.37 8.16
CA ALA A 109 -2.28 9.23 9.33
C ALA A 109 -1.41 8.55 10.40
N TYR A 110 -1.66 7.28 10.66
CA TYR A 110 -0.87 6.47 11.59
C TYR A 110 0.61 6.43 11.18
N LEU A 111 0.88 6.14 9.92
CA LEU A 111 2.26 6.03 9.41
C LEU A 111 2.98 7.38 9.37
N LYS A 112 2.28 8.44 8.97
CA LYS A 112 2.85 9.80 8.99
C LYS A 112 3.29 10.18 10.39
N ASN A 113 2.47 9.91 11.38
CA ASN A 113 2.78 10.20 12.78
C ASN A 113 3.91 9.31 13.29
N LYS A 114 3.87 8.02 13.00
CA LYS A 114 4.87 7.05 13.48
C LYS A 114 6.28 7.37 12.99
N TYR A 115 6.42 7.76 11.73
CA TYR A 115 7.72 8.02 11.11
C TYR A 115 8.08 9.50 11.02
N GLY A 116 7.20 10.38 11.49
CA GLY A 116 7.43 11.84 11.42
C GLY A 116 7.57 12.34 9.99
N ILE A 117 6.79 11.79 9.06
CA ILE A 117 6.86 12.12 7.64
C ILE A 117 5.55 12.74 7.16
N SER A 118 5.65 13.59 6.13
CA SER A 118 4.49 14.22 5.51
C SER A 118 4.37 13.87 4.02
N LYS A 119 5.40 13.29 3.43
CA LYS A 119 5.44 13.03 1.99
C LYS A 119 4.67 11.78 1.64
N VAL A 120 3.56 11.93 0.91
CA VAL A 120 2.78 10.84 0.37
C VAL A 120 2.68 11.06 -1.14
N GLN A 121 2.97 10.02 -1.91
CA GLN A 121 3.01 10.08 -3.37
C GLN A 121 2.15 8.98 -3.97
N LYS A 122 1.74 9.19 -5.22
CA LYS A 122 1.17 8.14 -6.06
C LYS A 122 2.31 7.38 -6.73
N HIS A 123 2.09 6.10 -7.05
CA HIS A 123 3.07 5.31 -7.80
C HIS A 123 3.49 6.02 -9.10
N LYS A 124 2.53 6.63 -9.81
CA LYS A 124 2.82 7.35 -11.05
C LYS A 124 3.68 8.60 -10.88
N ASP A 125 3.84 9.11 -9.68
CA ASP A 125 4.69 10.26 -9.41
C ASP A 125 6.18 9.88 -9.45
N VAL A 126 6.51 8.59 -9.29
CA VAL A 126 7.88 8.10 -9.20
C VAL A 126 8.22 7.05 -10.28
N CYS A 127 7.22 6.49 -10.95
CA CYS A 127 7.40 5.48 -11.99
C CYS A 127 6.50 5.79 -13.20
N SER A 128 6.83 5.21 -14.34
CA SER A 128 6.00 5.31 -15.55
C SER A 128 4.87 4.30 -15.48
N THR A 129 3.74 4.70 -14.93
CA THR A 129 2.55 3.86 -14.72
C THR A 129 1.32 4.73 -14.53
N ASN A 130 0.13 4.15 -14.71
CA ASN A 130 -1.14 4.82 -14.38
C ASN A 130 -1.59 4.59 -12.94
N CYS A 131 -0.90 3.71 -12.21
CA CYS A 131 -1.21 3.40 -10.81
C CYS A 131 -1.07 4.65 -9.95
N PRO A 132 -1.99 4.95 -9.05
CA PRO A 132 -3.11 4.14 -8.57
C PRO A 132 -4.43 4.33 -9.33
N GLY A 133 -4.41 4.97 -10.50
CA GLY A 133 -5.58 5.16 -11.33
C GLY A 133 -6.16 6.57 -11.28
N THR A 134 -6.82 6.98 -12.38
CA THR A 134 -7.36 8.35 -12.51
C THR A 134 -8.47 8.65 -11.51
N ASN A 135 -9.22 7.63 -11.07
CA ASN A 135 -10.32 7.77 -10.11
C ASN A 135 -9.88 7.56 -8.66
N PHE A 136 -8.59 7.32 -8.42
CA PHE A 136 -8.10 7.09 -7.07
C PHE A 136 -8.26 8.37 -6.23
N PRO A 137 -8.93 8.31 -5.06
CA PRO A 137 -9.24 9.52 -4.27
C PRO A 137 -8.05 9.92 -3.39
N PHE A 138 -6.95 10.28 -4.01
CA PHE A 138 -5.68 10.56 -3.32
C PHE A 138 -5.82 11.65 -2.25
N ASN A 139 -6.38 12.81 -2.62
CA ASN A 139 -6.48 13.93 -1.69
C ASN A 139 -7.40 13.61 -0.50
N GLU A 140 -8.48 12.87 -0.73
CA GLU A 140 -9.39 12.47 0.35
C GLU A 140 -8.70 11.53 1.35
N ILE A 141 -7.82 10.64 0.86
CA ILE A 141 -7.08 9.72 1.72
C ILE A 141 -5.97 10.45 2.48
N VAL A 142 -5.21 11.30 1.81
CA VAL A 142 -4.00 11.93 2.38
C VAL A 142 -4.34 13.14 3.26
N ASN A 143 -5.33 13.94 2.86
CA ASN A 143 -5.67 15.20 3.53
C ASN A 143 -7.00 15.14 4.28
N GLY A 144 -7.71 14.02 4.21
CA GLY A 144 -8.99 13.87 4.89
C GLY A 144 -8.84 13.78 6.41
N THR A 145 -9.86 14.25 7.13
CA THR A 145 -9.89 14.16 8.59
C THR A 145 -10.21 12.73 9.01
N VAL A 146 -9.39 12.19 9.92
CA VAL A 146 -9.65 10.89 10.53
C VAL A 146 -10.79 11.03 11.52
N ALA A 147 -11.81 10.16 11.41
CA ALA A 147 -12.95 10.19 12.31
C ALA A 147 -12.51 9.87 13.75
N PRO A 148 -13.09 10.56 14.76
CA PRO A 148 -12.82 10.22 16.15
C PRO A 148 -13.27 8.78 16.47
N LYS A 149 -12.57 8.14 17.36
CA LYS A 149 -12.90 6.79 17.82
C LYS A 149 -13.71 6.85 19.09
#